data_a99abd8adc83b85b918263952a4bba72
#
_entry.id   a99abd8adc83b85b918263952a4bba72
#
_cell.length_a   1.000
_cell.length_b   1.000
_cell.length_c   1.000
_cell.angle_alpha   90.00
_cell.angle_beta   90.00
_cell.angle_gamma   90.00
#
_symmetry.space_group_name_H-M   'P 1'
#
loop_
_entity.id
_entity.type
_entity.pdbx_description
1 polymer ?
#
loop_
_entity_poly.entity_id
_entity_poly.type
_entity_poly.pdbx_seq_one_letter_code
_entity_poly.pdbx_strand_id
1 'polypeptide(L)'
;MFEFDDFREIWSTIKQNKLRTFLTGFSVSWGIFMLIIMLAAGNGLRNGVMHNFRNMSMNKVQVWNGYTNKPWKGMQSGRVIHFKETDLPILKNRFKEIDLLSANVWHNDTLYVNKEFISGEMQGVFPDHAKINYVNVKSENGRFINDLDMREERKVIVLSPRMAEVLFPGQNALGQYIKAGKLMWQVVGIYNDDEKSNNAPAYIPFTTARSLYNKGYGFSSFSFT
;
A
#
# COMPACT_ATOMS: atom_id res chain seq x y z
N MET A 1 -2.27 -2.16 67.39
CA MET A 1 -2.17 -0.83 68.03
C MET A 1 -0.93 -0.06 67.58
N PHE A 2 -0.15 -0.65 66.68
CA PHE A 2 1.13 -0.10 66.17
C PHE A 2 1.00 0.77 64.92
N GLU A 3 -0.06 0.73 64.21
CA GLU A 3 -0.17 1.42 62.92
C GLU A 3 -0.46 2.94 62.96
N PHE A 4 -1.09 3.42 64.05
CA PHE A 4 -1.49 4.84 64.16
C PHE A 4 -0.34 5.74 64.64
N ASP A 5 0.53 5.26 65.45
CA ASP A 5 1.68 5.99 65.97
C ASP A 5 2.78 6.17 64.91
N ASP A 6 3.02 5.12 64.10
CA ASP A 6 3.92 5.20 62.96
C ASP A 6 3.47 6.19 61.89
N PHE A 7 2.16 6.29 61.63
CA PHE A 7 1.60 7.27 60.74
C PHE A 7 1.76 8.72 61.23
N ARG A 8 1.62 8.92 62.54
CA ARG A 8 1.84 10.25 63.17
C ARG A 8 3.29 10.68 63.10
N GLU A 9 4.23 9.79 63.29
CA GLU A 9 5.65 10.07 63.20
C GLU A 9 6.06 10.41 61.76
N ILE A 10 5.65 9.64 60.79
CA ILE A 10 5.85 9.92 59.35
C ILE A 10 5.27 11.28 58.98
N TRP A 11 4.04 11.58 59.42
CA TRP A 11 3.40 12.86 59.14
C TRP A 11 4.10 14.03 59.76
N SER A 12 4.65 13.90 60.95
CA SER A 12 5.43 14.94 61.64
C SER A 12 6.76 15.22 60.89
N THR A 13 7.42 14.17 60.43
CA THR A 13 8.68 14.26 59.68
C THR A 13 8.46 14.94 58.30
N ILE A 14 7.36 14.66 57.64
CA ILE A 14 6.96 15.32 56.40
C ILE A 14 6.71 16.82 56.62
N LYS A 15 6.04 17.17 57.71
CA LYS A 15 5.79 18.60 58.07
C LYS A 15 7.06 19.39 58.39
N GLN A 16 8.06 18.75 58.96
CA GLN A 16 9.34 19.43 59.29
C GLN A 16 10.20 19.69 58.06
N ASN A 17 10.14 18.85 57.01
CA ASN A 17 10.97 18.95 55.81
C ASN A 17 10.14 18.98 54.52
N LYS A 18 9.17 19.88 54.46
CA LYS A 18 8.19 19.97 53.34
C LYS A 18 8.85 20.04 51.96
N LEU A 19 9.89 20.84 51.79
CA LEU A 19 10.57 21.02 50.51
C LEU A 19 11.29 19.75 50.05
N ARG A 20 11.96 19.04 50.99
CA ARG A 20 12.66 17.80 50.68
C ARG A 20 11.66 16.68 50.26
N THR A 21 10.57 16.55 51.04
CA THR A 21 9.54 15.55 50.78
C THR A 21 8.83 15.85 49.44
N PHE A 22 8.56 17.12 49.14
CA PHE A 22 7.99 17.50 47.86
C PHE A 22 8.92 17.19 46.70
N LEU A 23 10.21 17.55 46.80
CA LEU A 23 11.18 17.30 45.72
C LEU A 23 11.40 15.79 45.47
N THR A 24 11.49 14.98 46.55
CA THR A 24 11.62 13.53 46.39
C THR A 24 10.38 12.90 45.79
N GLY A 25 9.18 13.26 46.29
CA GLY A 25 7.92 12.79 45.74
C GLY A 25 7.70 13.21 44.27
N PHE A 26 8.06 14.46 43.94
CA PHE A 26 7.99 14.97 42.58
C PHE A 26 8.95 14.21 41.64
N SER A 27 10.19 13.95 42.07
CA SER A 27 11.17 13.23 41.27
C SER A 27 10.72 11.81 40.94
N VAL A 28 10.17 11.09 41.94
CA VAL A 28 9.64 9.74 41.73
C VAL A 28 8.42 9.77 40.82
N SER A 29 7.48 10.70 41.06
CA SER A 29 6.28 10.85 40.23
C SER A 29 6.65 11.21 38.78
N TRP A 30 7.63 12.09 38.58
CA TRP A 30 8.14 12.48 37.27
C TRP A 30 8.78 11.29 36.54
N GLY A 31 9.55 10.46 37.25
CA GLY A 31 10.14 9.24 36.69
C GLY A 31 9.08 8.25 36.19
N ILE A 32 8.05 8.01 37.03
CA ILE A 32 6.93 7.14 36.66
C ILE A 32 6.14 7.72 35.49
N PHE A 33 5.89 9.03 35.49
CA PHE A 33 5.17 9.71 34.41
C PHE A 33 5.91 9.60 33.07
N MET A 34 7.23 9.81 33.05
CA MET A 34 8.04 9.64 31.86
C MET A 34 8.06 8.19 31.36
N LEU A 35 8.09 7.22 32.27
CA LEU A 35 8.05 5.80 31.93
C LEU A 35 6.71 5.45 31.25
N ILE A 36 5.59 5.95 31.77
CA ILE A 36 4.26 5.73 31.18
C ILE A 36 4.19 6.36 29.79
N ILE A 37 4.71 7.58 29.62
CA ILE A 37 4.74 8.25 28.30
C ILE A 37 5.57 7.44 27.31
N MET A 38 6.76 6.96 27.69
CA MET A 38 7.59 6.15 26.81
C MET A 38 6.92 4.84 26.40
N LEU A 39 6.26 4.16 27.35
CA LEU A 39 5.51 2.94 27.04
C LEU A 39 4.30 3.22 26.11
N ALA A 40 3.58 4.30 26.38
CA ALA A 40 2.45 4.70 25.54
C ALA A 40 2.90 5.08 24.12
N ALA A 41 3.99 5.85 23.98
CA ALA A 41 4.56 6.21 22.69
C ALA A 41 5.08 4.98 21.93
N GLY A 42 5.76 4.05 22.61
CA GLY A 42 6.22 2.79 22.03
C GLY A 42 5.08 1.91 21.51
N ASN A 43 4.01 1.77 22.30
CA ASN A 43 2.82 1.03 21.89
C ASN A 43 2.08 1.73 20.74
N GLY A 44 1.98 3.05 20.78
CA GLY A 44 1.37 3.85 19.71
C GLY A 44 2.12 3.68 18.39
N LEU A 45 3.46 3.79 18.42
CA LEU A 45 4.31 3.56 17.24
C LEU A 45 4.17 2.13 16.72
N ARG A 46 4.25 1.13 17.60
CA ARG A 46 4.05 -0.27 17.23
C ARG A 46 2.70 -0.50 16.56
N ASN A 47 1.63 0.02 17.13
CA ASN A 47 0.28 -0.14 16.57
C ASN A 47 0.14 0.57 15.23
N GLY A 48 0.70 1.78 15.07
CA GLY A 48 0.71 2.51 13.81
C GLY A 48 1.48 1.75 12.72
N VAL A 49 2.67 1.24 13.04
CA VAL A 49 3.47 0.42 12.11
C VAL A 49 2.72 -0.86 11.75
N MET A 50 2.18 -1.58 12.75
CA MET A 50 1.44 -2.84 12.49
C MET A 50 0.14 -2.60 11.72
N HIS A 51 -0.49 -1.42 11.84
CA HIS A 51 -1.66 -1.08 11.03
C HIS A 51 -1.30 -0.97 9.55
N ASN A 52 -0.20 -0.29 9.24
CA ASN A 52 0.30 -0.16 7.86
C ASN A 52 0.68 -1.52 7.25
N PHE A 53 1.18 -2.46 8.08
CA PHE A 53 1.52 -3.82 7.63
C PHE A 53 0.32 -4.76 7.50
N ARG A 54 -0.83 -4.46 8.12
CA ARG A 54 -2.02 -5.32 8.02
C ARG A 54 -2.54 -5.47 6.59
N ASN A 55 -2.38 -4.43 5.78
CA ASN A 55 -2.80 -4.39 4.38
C ASN A 55 -1.69 -4.78 3.40
N MET A 56 -0.53 -5.23 3.89
CA MET A 56 0.56 -5.75 3.08
C MET A 56 0.71 -7.25 3.31
N SER A 57 0.81 -8.02 2.22
CA SER A 57 1.16 -9.43 2.33
C SER A 57 2.55 -9.56 2.97
N MET A 58 2.62 -10.16 4.16
CA MET A 58 3.88 -10.37 4.87
C MET A 58 4.84 -11.29 4.10
N ASN A 59 4.31 -12.09 3.17
CA ASN A 59 5.06 -13.02 2.33
C ASN A 59 5.26 -12.49 0.90
N LYS A 60 4.95 -11.21 0.64
CA LYS A 60 5.12 -10.62 -0.68
C LYS A 60 6.58 -10.29 -0.94
N VAL A 61 7.10 -10.78 -2.04
CA VAL A 61 8.36 -10.33 -2.63
C VAL A 61 8.05 -9.51 -3.87
N GLN A 62 8.67 -8.34 -3.98
CA GLN A 62 8.55 -7.50 -5.16
C GLN A 62 9.92 -7.28 -5.78
N VAL A 63 10.02 -7.50 -7.10
CA VAL A 63 11.26 -7.39 -7.87
C VAL A 63 11.08 -6.30 -8.92
N TRP A 64 12.00 -5.35 -8.94
CA TRP A 64 12.04 -4.26 -9.92
C TRP A 64 13.16 -4.47 -10.93
N ASN A 65 13.02 -3.82 -12.06
CA ASN A 65 14.12 -3.71 -13.03
C ASN A 65 15.35 -3.13 -12.32
N GLY A 66 16.50 -3.69 -12.65
CA GLY A 66 17.78 -3.23 -12.16
C GLY A 66 18.72 -2.89 -13.30
N TYR A 67 19.97 -2.62 -12.91
CA TYR A 67 21.07 -2.40 -13.84
C TYR A 67 22.11 -3.50 -13.69
N THR A 68 22.74 -3.87 -14.79
CA THR A 68 23.84 -4.85 -14.77
C THR A 68 25.08 -4.23 -14.12
N ASN A 69 25.67 -4.90 -13.14
CA ASN A 69 26.89 -4.42 -12.45
C ASN A 69 28.18 -4.89 -13.11
N LYS A 70 28.10 -5.93 -13.94
CA LYS A 70 29.28 -6.56 -14.57
C LYS A 70 29.13 -6.57 -16.08
N PRO A 71 30.23 -6.35 -16.82
CA PRO A 71 30.26 -6.56 -18.28
C PRO A 71 30.11 -8.06 -18.59
N TRP A 72 29.41 -8.38 -19.66
CA TRP A 72 29.18 -9.76 -20.10
C TRP A 72 29.17 -9.86 -21.62
N LYS A 73 29.94 -10.79 -22.16
CA LYS A 73 30.03 -11.06 -23.61
C LYS A 73 30.16 -9.80 -24.48
N GLY A 74 31.09 -8.90 -24.13
CA GLY A 74 31.35 -7.66 -24.88
C GLY A 74 30.37 -6.52 -24.60
N MET A 75 29.33 -6.74 -23.76
CA MET A 75 28.39 -5.73 -23.39
C MET A 75 28.82 -5.03 -22.09
N GLN A 76 28.70 -3.70 -22.05
CA GLN A 76 29.11 -2.89 -20.91
C GLN A 76 28.21 -3.12 -19.67
N SER A 77 28.74 -2.84 -18.49
CA SER A 77 27.94 -2.70 -17.25
C SER A 77 27.00 -1.50 -17.32
N GLY A 78 26.03 -1.42 -16.42
CA GLY A 78 25.08 -0.30 -16.33
C GLY A 78 23.89 -0.38 -17.29
N ARG A 79 23.67 -1.51 -17.97
CA ARG A 79 22.50 -1.70 -18.83
C ARG A 79 21.26 -2.00 -18.01
N VAL A 80 20.13 -1.41 -18.42
CA VAL A 80 18.82 -1.73 -17.82
C VAL A 80 18.47 -3.19 -18.09
N ILE A 81 18.03 -3.89 -17.07
CA ILE A 81 17.46 -5.24 -17.18
C ILE A 81 15.98 -5.08 -17.52
N HIS A 82 15.55 -5.62 -18.64
CA HIS A 82 14.15 -5.63 -19.06
C HIS A 82 13.57 -7.02 -18.81
N PHE A 83 12.51 -7.08 -17.99
CA PHE A 83 11.73 -8.31 -17.82
C PHE A 83 10.85 -8.53 -19.04
N LYS A 84 10.78 -9.78 -19.50
CA LYS A 84 9.91 -10.20 -20.59
C LYS A 84 8.76 -11.05 -20.06
N GLU A 85 7.63 -10.99 -20.72
CA GLU A 85 6.48 -11.80 -20.33
C GLU A 85 6.80 -13.31 -20.32
N THR A 86 7.70 -13.74 -21.22
CA THR A 86 8.21 -15.12 -21.27
C THR A 86 8.97 -15.55 -20.00
N ASP A 87 9.44 -14.60 -19.20
CA ASP A 87 10.17 -14.90 -17.96
C ASP A 87 9.23 -15.36 -16.84
N LEU A 88 7.95 -14.93 -16.86
CA LEU A 88 6.96 -15.28 -15.83
C LEU A 88 6.66 -16.79 -15.77
N PRO A 89 6.34 -17.48 -16.90
CA PRO A 89 6.17 -18.92 -16.89
C PRO A 89 7.44 -19.67 -16.47
N ILE A 90 8.63 -19.18 -16.86
CA ILE A 90 9.91 -19.78 -16.47
C ILE A 90 10.08 -19.71 -14.95
N LEU A 91 9.79 -18.55 -14.35
CA LEU A 91 9.84 -18.38 -12.89
C LEU A 91 8.89 -19.34 -12.19
N LYS A 92 7.62 -19.39 -12.62
CA LYS A 92 6.60 -20.26 -12.02
C LYS A 92 6.93 -21.76 -12.15
N ASN A 93 7.53 -22.15 -13.27
CA ASN A 93 7.94 -23.54 -13.49
C ASN A 93 9.21 -23.93 -12.72
N ARG A 94 10.12 -22.99 -12.51
CA ARG A 94 11.40 -23.23 -11.83
C ARG A 94 11.28 -23.21 -10.31
N PHE A 95 10.39 -22.36 -9.78
CA PHE A 95 10.15 -22.17 -8.37
C PHE A 95 8.69 -22.53 -8.05
N LYS A 96 8.48 -23.77 -7.65
CA LYS A 96 7.15 -24.31 -7.34
C LYS A 96 6.54 -23.73 -6.06
N GLU A 97 7.37 -23.08 -5.25
CA GLU A 97 6.99 -22.37 -4.03
C GLU A 97 6.24 -21.07 -4.31
N ILE A 98 6.28 -20.56 -5.55
CA ILE A 98 5.51 -19.38 -5.96
C ILE A 98 4.05 -19.78 -6.16
N ASP A 99 3.19 -19.33 -5.24
CA ASP A 99 1.75 -19.55 -5.30
C ASP A 99 1.08 -18.53 -6.25
N LEU A 100 1.24 -17.26 -5.97
CA LEU A 100 0.66 -16.17 -6.76
C LEU A 100 1.76 -15.33 -7.42
N LEU A 101 1.53 -14.91 -8.65
CA LEU A 101 2.47 -14.10 -9.43
C LEU A 101 1.72 -13.01 -10.19
N SER A 102 2.17 -11.74 -10.05
CA SER A 102 1.64 -10.61 -10.80
C SER A 102 2.76 -9.75 -11.36
N ALA A 103 2.73 -9.48 -12.65
CA ALA A 103 3.57 -8.45 -13.28
C ALA A 103 2.85 -7.11 -13.27
N ASN A 104 3.62 -6.02 -13.25
CA ASN A 104 3.11 -4.67 -13.22
C ASN A 104 3.70 -3.82 -14.35
N VAL A 105 2.82 -3.09 -15.05
CA VAL A 105 3.19 -2.04 -16.00
C VAL A 105 2.64 -0.72 -15.46
N TRP A 106 3.49 0.25 -15.28
CA TRP A 106 3.10 1.56 -14.76
C TRP A 106 3.00 2.60 -15.88
N HIS A 107 1.95 3.39 -15.80
CA HIS A 107 1.72 4.51 -16.69
C HIS A 107 1.03 5.63 -15.93
N ASN A 108 1.52 6.85 -16.08
CA ASN A 108 0.87 8.04 -15.53
C ASN A 108 0.04 8.70 -16.61
N ASP A 109 -1.22 8.97 -16.32
CA ASP A 109 -2.11 9.67 -17.23
C ASP A 109 -3.07 10.58 -16.46
N THR A 110 -3.78 11.43 -17.18
CA THR A 110 -4.85 12.23 -16.62
C THR A 110 -6.20 11.63 -17.06
N LEU A 111 -7.00 11.30 -16.07
CA LEU A 111 -8.34 10.75 -16.25
C LEU A 111 -9.35 11.90 -16.32
N TYR A 112 -10.27 11.85 -17.27
CA TYR A 112 -11.27 12.89 -17.50
C TYR A 112 -12.68 12.31 -17.57
N VAL A 113 -13.62 13.02 -16.93
CA VAL A 113 -15.06 12.80 -17.08
C VAL A 113 -15.70 14.18 -17.17
N ASN A 114 -16.23 14.54 -18.33
CA ASN A 114 -16.79 15.88 -18.59
C ASN A 114 -15.79 17.00 -18.27
N LYS A 115 -16.03 17.74 -17.17
CA LYS A 115 -15.17 18.84 -16.69
C LYS A 115 -14.25 18.43 -15.56
N GLU A 116 -14.52 17.26 -14.95
CA GLU A 116 -13.73 16.74 -13.83
C GLU A 116 -12.51 16.00 -14.36
N PHE A 117 -11.38 16.15 -13.68
CA PHE A 117 -10.16 15.43 -14.02
C PHE A 117 -9.30 15.16 -12.80
N ILE A 118 -8.52 14.11 -12.89
CA ILE A 118 -7.51 13.76 -11.91
C ILE A 118 -6.31 13.12 -12.61
N SER A 119 -5.11 13.57 -12.27
CA SER A 119 -3.88 12.94 -12.72
C SER A 119 -3.46 11.89 -11.70
N GLY A 120 -3.07 10.71 -12.18
CA GLY A 120 -2.68 9.62 -11.31
C GLY A 120 -2.02 8.48 -12.06
N GLU A 121 -1.58 7.53 -11.29
CA GLU A 121 -0.94 6.32 -11.79
C GLU A 121 -1.99 5.29 -12.20
N MET A 122 -1.79 4.69 -13.37
CA MET A 122 -2.53 3.53 -13.87
C MET A 122 -1.58 2.33 -13.85
N GLN A 123 -1.95 1.28 -13.15
CA GLN A 123 -1.16 0.05 -13.07
C GLN A 123 -1.84 -1.07 -13.86
N GLY A 124 -1.16 -1.56 -14.89
CA GLY A 124 -1.51 -2.79 -15.58
C GLY A 124 -1.09 -3.99 -14.75
N VAL A 125 -2.05 -4.80 -14.30
CA VAL A 125 -1.81 -5.88 -13.34
C VAL A 125 -2.53 -7.18 -13.73
N PHE A 126 -2.09 -8.30 -13.17
CA PHE A 126 -2.78 -9.59 -13.27
C PHE A 126 -3.92 -9.69 -12.25
N PRO A 127 -4.90 -10.59 -12.45
CA PRO A 127 -5.96 -10.83 -11.47
C PRO A 127 -5.45 -11.18 -10.06
N ASP A 128 -4.35 -11.93 -9.97
CA ASP A 128 -3.73 -12.32 -8.70
C ASP A 128 -3.15 -11.13 -7.92
N HIS A 129 -2.97 -9.97 -8.55
CA HIS A 129 -2.53 -8.75 -7.89
C HIS A 129 -3.42 -8.37 -6.71
N ALA A 130 -4.73 -8.56 -6.85
CA ALA A 130 -5.69 -8.29 -5.79
C ALA A 130 -5.40 -9.11 -4.52
N LYS A 131 -5.08 -10.40 -4.68
CA LYS A 131 -4.75 -11.30 -3.57
C LYS A 131 -3.39 -10.96 -2.96
N ILE A 132 -2.36 -10.73 -3.80
CA ILE A 132 -1.00 -10.40 -3.38
C ILE A 132 -0.95 -9.09 -2.59
N ASN A 133 -1.76 -8.10 -2.97
CA ASN A 133 -1.74 -6.75 -2.37
C ASN A 133 -2.96 -6.45 -1.50
N TYR A 134 -3.80 -7.46 -1.18
CA TYR A 134 -5.04 -7.30 -0.41
C TYR A 134 -5.97 -6.21 -0.95
N VAL A 135 -5.95 -6.00 -2.28
CA VAL A 135 -6.88 -5.07 -2.93
C VAL A 135 -8.26 -5.70 -2.95
N ASN A 136 -9.14 -5.20 -2.11
CA ASN A 136 -10.49 -5.73 -1.96
C ASN A 136 -11.51 -4.84 -2.68
N VAL A 137 -12.35 -5.44 -3.52
CA VAL A 137 -13.51 -4.79 -4.14
C VAL A 137 -14.76 -5.42 -3.55
N LYS A 138 -15.55 -4.64 -2.82
CA LYS A 138 -16.84 -5.13 -2.31
C LYS A 138 -17.79 -5.41 -3.47
N SER A 139 -18.65 -6.42 -3.33
CA SER A 139 -19.60 -6.82 -4.39
C SER A 139 -20.53 -5.68 -4.83
N GLU A 140 -20.87 -4.76 -3.94
CA GLU A 140 -21.65 -3.55 -4.23
C GLU A 140 -20.89 -2.52 -5.08
N ASN A 141 -19.55 -2.54 -5.01
CA ASN A 141 -18.64 -1.64 -5.72
C ASN A 141 -18.06 -2.28 -7.00
N GLY A 142 -18.64 -3.37 -7.48
CA GLY A 142 -18.24 -4.02 -8.71
C GLY A 142 -17.28 -5.18 -8.53
N ARG A 143 -16.28 -5.29 -9.39
CA ARG A 143 -15.30 -6.37 -9.39
C ARG A 143 -13.89 -5.90 -9.72
N PHE A 144 -12.91 -6.69 -9.35
CA PHE A 144 -11.55 -6.52 -9.82
C PHE A 144 -11.38 -7.08 -11.24
N ILE A 145 -10.21 -6.87 -11.83
CA ILE A 145 -9.79 -7.42 -13.13
C ILE A 145 -9.84 -8.94 -13.07
N ASN A 146 -10.28 -9.58 -14.14
CA ASN A 146 -10.36 -11.02 -14.29
C ASN A 146 -9.65 -11.53 -15.54
N ASP A 147 -9.58 -12.86 -15.69
CA ASP A 147 -8.90 -13.52 -16.82
C ASP A 147 -9.55 -13.22 -18.17
N LEU A 148 -10.85 -12.93 -18.20
CA LEU A 148 -11.55 -12.57 -19.43
C LEU A 148 -11.11 -11.18 -19.92
N ASP A 149 -10.95 -10.22 -18.99
CA ASP A 149 -10.43 -8.88 -19.30
C ASP A 149 -9.01 -8.96 -19.86
N MET A 150 -8.20 -9.89 -19.33
CA MET A 150 -6.83 -10.13 -19.78
C MET A 150 -6.80 -10.73 -21.20
N ARG A 151 -7.62 -11.76 -21.46
CA ARG A 151 -7.63 -12.46 -22.75
C ARG A 151 -8.16 -11.62 -23.89
N GLU A 152 -9.18 -10.81 -23.62
CA GLU A 152 -9.81 -9.96 -24.62
C GLU A 152 -9.21 -8.55 -24.69
N GLU A 153 -8.17 -8.28 -23.92
CA GLU A 153 -7.53 -6.96 -23.81
C GLU A 153 -8.56 -5.85 -23.60
N ARG A 154 -9.53 -6.12 -22.68
CA ARG A 154 -10.63 -5.17 -22.44
C ARG A 154 -10.10 -3.85 -21.88
N LYS A 155 -10.71 -2.76 -22.33
CA LYS A 155 -10.44 -1.41 -21.79
C LYS A 155 -11.32 -1.15 -20.57
N VAL A 156 -11.02 -1.87 -19.49
CA VAL A 156 -11.69 -1.74 -18.19
C VAL A 156 -10.73 -1.19 -17.14
N ILE A 157 -11.29 -0.47 -16.18
CA ILE A 157 -10.51 0.17 -15.11
C ILE A 157 -11.20 -0.02 -13.76
N VAL A 158 -10.37 -0.25 -12.73
CA VAL A 158 -10.77 -0.28 -11.33
C VAL A 158 -10.19 0.95 -10.66
N LEU A 159 -11.05 1.78 -10.09
CA LEU A 159 -10.66 3.07 -9.51
C LEU A 159 -10.35 2.98 -8.02
N SER A 160 -9.52 3.89 -7.53
CA SER A 160 -9.44 4.18 -6.11
C SER A 160 -10.68 4.97 -5.66
N PRO A 161 -11.04 4.93 -4.36
CA PRO A 161 -12.17 5.69 -3.83
C PRO A 161 -12.06 7.19 -4.14
N ARG A 162 -10.86 7.74 -3.99
CA ARG A 162 -10.60 9.15 -4.30
C ARG A 162 -10.81 9.48 -5.77
N MET A 163 -10.30 8.64 -6.70
CA MET A 163 -10.50 8.87 -8.12
C MET A 163 -11.99 8.82 -8.49
N ALA A 164 -12.73 7.88 -7.90
CA ALA A 164 -14.17 7.79 -8.13
C ALA A 164 -14.91 9.01 -7.60
N GLU A 165 -14.57 9.52 -6.41
CA GLU A 165 -15.18 10.70 -5.81
C GLU A 165 -14.90 11.98 -6.62
N VAL A 166 -13.68 12.15 -7.11
CA VAL A 166 -13.28 13.33 -7.91
C VAL A 166 -13.92 13.30 -9.30
N LEU A 167 -13.91 12.14 -9.98
CA LEU A 167 -14.40 12.02 -11.35
C LEU A 167 -15.94 11.96 -11.45
N PHE A 168 -16.60 11.45 -10.42
CA PHE A 168 -18.05 11.23 -10.37
C PHE A 168 -18.66 11.78 -9.07
N PRO A 169 -18.58 13.10 -8.81
CA PRO A 169 -19.06 13.68 -7.56
C PRO A 169 -20.55 13.39 -7.35
N GLY A 170 -20.88 12.67 -6.29
CA GLY A 170 -22.24 12.30 -5.93
C GLY A 170 -22.93 11.29 -6.87
N GLN A 171 -22.22 10.69 -7.79
CA GLN A 171 -22.76 9.72 -8.75
C GLN A 171 -22.09 8.35 -8.59
N ASN A 172 -22.78 7.30 -9.06
CA ASN A 172 -22.17 5.98 -9.12
C ASN A 172 -21.25 5.87 -10.35
N ALA A 173 -19.97 5.61 -10.12
CA ALA A 173 -19.00 5.46 -11.18
C ALA A 173 -19.07 4.11 -11.91
N LEU A 174 -19.72 3.07 -11.33
CA LEU A 174 -19.78 1.74 -11.93
C LEU A 174 -20.49 1.76 -13.29
N GLY A 175 -19.86 1.09 -14.28
CA GLY A 175 -20.36 1.00 -15.64
C GLY A 175 -20.16 2.27 -16.48
N GLN A 176 -19.77 3.38 -15.87
CA GLN A 176 -19.49 4.64 -16.56
C GLN A 176 -18.17 4.57 -17.33
N TYR A 177 -17.99 5.53 -18.24
CA TYR A 177 -16.79 5.61 -19.04
C TYR A 177 -15.95 6.82 -18.63
N ILE A 178 -14.64 6.61 -18.55
CA ILE A 178 -13.65 7.67 -18.33
C ILE A 178 -12.70 7.74 -19.53
N LYS A 179 -12.21 8.93 -19.82
CA LYS A 179 -11.21 9.16 -20.86
C LYS A 179 -9.83 9.25 -20.22
N ALA A 180 -8.88 8.42 -20.69
CA ALA A 180 -7.47 8.55 -20.37
C ALA A 180 -6.68 8.65 -21.68
N GLY A 181 -5.98 9.76 -21.86
CA GLY A 181 -5.34 10.09 -23.14
C GLY A 181 -6.34 10.12 -24.29
N LYS A 182 -6.17 9.22 -25.27
CA LYS A 182 -7.07 9.06 -26.43
C LYS A 182 -8.07 7.91 -26.28
N LEU A 183 -8.09 7.23 -25.15
CA LEU A 183 -8.84 5.99 -24.94
C LEU A 183 -9.98 6.20 -23.96
N MET A 184 -11.04 5.41 -24.15
CA MET A 184 -12.17 5.32 -23.23
C MET A 184 -12.06 4.02 -22.44
N TRP A 185 -12.23 4.12 -21.13
CA TRP A 185 -12.16 2.99 -20.19
C TRP A 185 -13.47 2.86 -19.45
N GLN A 186 -13.99 1.66 -19.35
CA GLN A 186 -15.20 1.39 -18.58
C GLN A 186 -14.83 1.06 -17.12
N VAL A 187 -15.45 1.74 -16.19
CA VAL A 187 -15.27 1.46 -14.76
C VAL A 187 -16.00 0.18 -14.38
N VAL A 188 -15.26 -0.83 -13.96
CA VAL A 188 -15.80 -2.15 -13.55
C VAL A 188 -15.75 -2.40 -12.06
N GLY A 189 -15.05 -1.54 -11.33
CA GLY A 189 -14.97 -1.64 -9.88
C GLY A 189 -14.34 -0.42 -9.22
N ILE A 190 -14.60 -0.31 -7.91
CA ILE A 190 -13.95 0.65 -7.01
C ILE A 190 -13.44 -0.17 -5.84
N TYR A 191 -12.12 -0.18 -5.63
CA TYR A 191 -11.54 -0.94 -4.54
C TYR A 191 -11.60 -0.17 -3.20
N ASN A 192 -11.51 -0.91 -2.09
CA ASN A 192 -11.40 -0.30 -0.78
C ASN A 192 -9.96 0.17 -0.56
N ASP A 193 -9.82 1.43 -0.17
CA ASP A 193 -8.59 2.00 0.35
C ASP A 193 -8.91 2.63 1.71
N ASP A 194 -8.59 1.91 2.78
CA ASP A 194 -8.90 2.33 4.15
C ASP A 194 -8.13 3.60 4.54
N GLU A 195 -7.00 3.87 3.90
CA GLU A 195 -6.13 5.02 4.17
C GLU A 195 -6.47 6.24 3.29
N LYS A 196 -7.37 6.11 2.32
CA LYS A 196 -7.66 7.15 1.31
C LYS A 196 -6.40 7.81 0.76
N SER A 197 -5.44 6.98 0.39
CA SER A 197 -4.13 7.45 -0.10
C SER A 197 -4.30 8.38 -1.29
N ASN A 198 -3.63 9.52 -1.22
CA ASN A 198 -3.66 10.51 -2.29
C ASN A 198 -3.05 9.99 -3.60
N ASN A 199 -2.19 8.97 -3.51
CA ASN A 199 -1.45 8.38 -4.61
C ASN A 199 -1.93 6.96 -4.94
N ALA A 200 -3.11 6.56 -4.47
CA ALA A 200 -3.68 5.25 -4.77
C ALA A 200 -3.93 5.10 -6.29
N PRO A 201 -3.35 4.06 -6.95
CA PRO A 201 -3.42 3.93 -8.40
C PRO A 201 -4.78 3.44 -8.88
N ALA A 202 -5.06 3.62 -10.16
CA ALA A 202 -6.10 2.87 -10.85
C ALA A 202 -5.51 1.58 -11.41
N TYR A 203 -6.30 0.50 -11.43
CA TYR A 203 -5.87 -0.78 -11.99
C TYR A 203 -6.53 -1.07 -13.33
N ILE A 204 -5.75 -1.54 -14.29
CA ILE A 204 -6.18 -1.96 -15.63
C ILE A 204 -5.61 -3.35 -15.95
N PRO A 205 -6.16 -4.10 -16.92
CA PRO A 205 -5.61 -5.39 -17.31
C PRO A 205 -4.16 -5.24 -17.82
N PHE A 206 -3.27 -6.11 -17.38
CA PHE A 206 -1.85 -6.09 -17.76
C PHE A 206 -1.66 -6.19 -19.28
N THR A 207 -2.40 -7.09 -19.94
CA THR A 207 -2.31 -7.27 -21.40
C THR A 207 -2.68 -6.00 -22.14
N THR A 208 -3.75 -5.33 -21.73
CA THR A 208 -4.18 -4.05 -22.29
C THR A 208 -3.14 -2.95 -22.04
N ALA A 209 -2.62 -2.86 -20.80
CA ALA A 209 -1.60 -1.87 -20.45
C ALA A 209 -0.32 -2.07 -21.27
N ARG A 210 0.12 -3.31 -21.40
CA ARG A 210 1.29 -3.68 -22.19
C ARG A 210 1.13 -3.29 -23.66
N SER A 211 0.02 -3.66 -24.25
CA SER A 211 -0.27 -3.36 -25.69
C SER A 211 -0.31 -1.86 -25.97
N LEU A 212 -0.83 -1.07 -25.01
CA LEU A 212 -1.04 0.36 -25.21
C LEU A 212 0.18 1.22 -24.80
N TYR A 213 0.83 0.89 -23.69
CA TYR A 213 1.82 1.80 -23.07
C TYR A 213 3.25 1.28 -23.12
N ASN A 214 3.45 -0.02 -23.13
CA ASN A 214 4.80 -0.59 -22.99
C ASN A 214 5.46 -0.98 -24.32
N LYS A 215 4.82 -0.74 -25.44
CA LYS A 215 5.35 -0.92 -26.80
C LYS A 215 6.17 -2.22 -27.01
N GLY A 216 5.82 -3.30 -26.31
CA GLY A 216 6.46 -4.61 -26.41
C GLY A 216 7.76 -4.80 -25.59
N TYR A 217 8.19 -3.84 -24.78
CA TYR A 217 9.43 -3.95 -23.98
C TYR A 217 9.32 -4.74 -22.67
N GLY A 218 8.21 -5.45 -22.46
CA GLY A 218 8.03 -6.26 -21.25
C GLY A 218 7.32 -5.51 -20.13
N PHE A 219 7.77 -5.64 -18.89
CA PHE A 219 7.11 -5.05 -17.73
C PHE A 219 8.11 -4.43 -16.73
N SER A 220 7.62 -3.58 -15.84
CA SER A 220 8.44 -2.76 -14.96
C SER A 220 8.86 -3.50 -13.69
N SER A 221 7.97 -4.31 -13.13
CA SER A 221 8.21 -5.08 -11.92
C SER A 221 7.28 -6.29 -11.88
N PHE A 222 7.58 -7.24 -11.01
CA PHE A 222 6.67 -8.32 -10.67
C PHE A 222 6.68 -8.56 -9.17
N SER A 223 5.58 -9.10 -8.66
CA SER A 223 5.42 -9.49 -7.27
C SER A 223 4.89 -10.91 -7.17
N PHE A 224 5.29 -11.62 -6.14
CA PHE A 224 4.86 -12.99 -5.87
C PHE A 224 4.77 -13.28 -4.37
N THR A 225 4.05 -14.31 -4.03
CA THR A 225 3.93 -14.87 -2.68
C THR A 225 4.26 -16.33 -2.67
#